data_606952d6b104c94f0d59ef90a3d6776e
#
_entry.id   606952d6b104c94f0d59ef90a3d6776e
#
_cell.length_a   1.000
_cell.length_b   1.000
_cell.length_c   1.000
_cell.angle_alpha   90.00
_cell.angle_beta   90.00
_cell.angle_gamma   90.00
#
_symmetry.space_group_name_H-M   'P 1'
#
loop_
_entity.id
_entity.type
_entity.pdbx_description
1 polymer ?
#
loop_
_entity_poly.entity_id
_entity_poly.type
_entity_poly.pdbx_seq_one_letter_code
_entity_poly.pdbx_strand_id
1 'polypeptide(L)'
;GNFEDGESPHPSETAPEIEKPEDQGLMQGEPMVAEIVLEKPKEKYDEDILSGALTLTLTGYIPDLIGVSITMIDEDGKITELAPDGYFTREDFSGRIGRIVNIDCPNRDGSLLYRASRAVSSEESYDPMAILTELLSGSTDLGGMCGGFTADDISGVYKTDNTIVIDWKAGFTDKLRAYINSEDDTGIPQENRERAFIYSIVNTLTEIEDIGRVWMLEDGKKLGSIDKIYLGNSLMRNPGILVNK
;
A
#
# COMPACT_ATOMS: atom_id res chain seq x y z
N GLY A 1 76.19 -21.06 -22.11
CA GLY A 1 75.62 -19.73 -22.18
C GLY A 1 74.96 -19.47 -20.89
N ASN A 2 75.62 -18.71 -20.06
CA ASN A 2 75.10 -18.19 -18.79
C ASN A 2 74.02 -17.17 -19.11
N PHE A 3 72.86 -17.27 -18.47
CA PHE A 3 71.93 -16.17 -18.32
C PHE A 3 71.93 -15.74 -16.86
N GLU A 4 72.31 -14.51 -16.67
CA GLU A 4 72.36 -13.81 -15.40
C GLU A 4 70.94 -13.49 -14.93
N ASP A 5 70.71 -13.73 -13.63
CA ASP A 5 69.50 -13.34 -12.91
C ASP A 5 69.45 -11.83 -12.76
N GLY A 6 68.47 -11.18 -13.40
CA GLY A 6 68.18 -9.77 -13.24
C GLY A 6 67.23 -9.58 -12.06
N GLU A 7 67.76 -9.12 -10.94
CA GLU A 7 66.99 -8.58 -9.81
C GLU A 7 66.19 -7.34 -10.24
N SER A 8 64.88 -7.44 -10.17
CA SER A 8 64.01 -6.27 -10.26
C SER A 8 63.90 -5.60 -8.91
N PRO A 9 64.12 -4.26 -8.83
CA PRO A 9 63.90 -3.55 -7.58
C PRO A 9 62.42 -3.36 -7.32
N HIS A 10 61.96 -3.84 -6.17
CA HIS A 10 60.65 -3.49 -5.63
C HIS A 10 60.64 -2.03 -5.16
N PRO A 11 59.75 -1.19 -5.66
CA PRO A 11 59.45 0.09 -5.01
C PRO A 11 58.51 -0.18 -3.83
N SER A 12 59.01 -0.03 -2.62
CA SER A 12 58.18 0.10 -1.43
C SER A 12 57.58 1.52 -1.44
N GLU A 13 56.46 1.68 -2.13
CA GLU A 13 55.57 2.81 -1.92
C GLU A 13 54.62 2.46 -0.79
N THR A 14 54.94 2.95 0.40
CA THR A 14 54.00 3.13 1.51
C THR A 14 52.91 4.08 1.04
N ALA A 15 51.74 3.56 0.72
CA ALA A 15 50.54 4.38 0.47
C ALA A 15 50.33 5.30 1.70
N PRO A 16 50.00 6.56 1.50
CA PRO A 16 49.66 7.44 2.60
C PRO A 16 48.45 6.89 3.33
N GLU A 17 48.58 6.75 4.62
CA GLU A 17 47.50 6.39 5.53
C GLU A 17 46.45 7.51 5.41
N ILE A 18 45.34 7.20 4.73
CA ILE A 18 44.17 8.09 4.68
C ILE A 18 43.59 8.08 6.10
N GLU A 19 43.88 9.13 6.85
CA GLU A 19 43.19 9.42 8.10
C GLU A 19 41.69 9.39 7.79
N LYS A 20 40.98 8.41 8.36
CA LYS A 20 39.51 8.41 8.34
C LYS A 20 39.07 9.72 8.95
N PRO A 21 38.15 10.47 8.30
CA PRO A 21 37.59 11.65 8.93
C PRO A 21 37.04 11.18 10.28
N GLU A 22 37.51 11.82 11.35
CA GLU A 22 36.95 11.67 12.68
C GLU A 22 35.46 11.82 12.52
N ASP A 23 34.72 10.77 12.96
CA ASP A 23 33.30 10.77 13.05
C ASP A 23 32.95 11.96 13.96
N GLN A 24 32.71 13.12 13.33
CA GLN A 24 32.16 14.29 14.01
C GLN A 24 30.76 13.85 14.37
N GLY A 25 30.64 13.27 15.57
CA GLY A 25 29.41 12.81 16.12
C GLY A 25 28.38 13.89 15.86
N LEU A 26 27.40 13.56 15.02
CA LEU A 26 26.20 14.38 14.81
C LEU A 26 25.78 14.77 16.21
N MET A 27 25.94 16.05 16.57
CA MET A 27 25.35 16.59 17.79
C MET A 27 23.87 16.28 17.67
N GLN A 28 23.43 15.21 18.34
CA GLN A 28 22.01 14.97 18.51
C GLN A 28 21.51 16.19 19.29
N GLY A 29 20.75 17.04 18.61
CA GLY A 29 20.05 18.14 19.23
C GLY A 29 19.21 17.63 20.40
N GLU A 30 19.02 18.43 21.42
CA GLU A 30 18.09 18.06 22.48
C GLU A 30 16.70 17.86 21.87
N PRO A 31 15.96 16.79 22.25
CA PRO A 31 14.63 16.52 21.74
C PRO A 31 13.72 17.73 22.01
N MET A 32 13.06 18.21 20.97
CA MET A 32 12.22 19.39 21.02
C MET A 32 10.75 19.04 20.94
N VAL A 33 9.91 19.83 21.61
CA VAL A 33 8.45 19.82 21.44
C VAL A 33 8.03 21.18 20.91
N ALA A 34 7.27 21.20 19.80
CA ALA A 34 6.71 22.43 19.28
C ALA A 34 5.41 22.77 20.02
N GLU A 35 5.26 24.04 20.40
CA GLU A 35 4.01 24.55 20.97
C GLU A 35 3.20 25.29 19.90
N ILE A 36 1.95 24.89 19.71
CA ILE A 36 1.03 25.50 18.78
C ILE A 36 -0.18 26.01 19.53
N VAL A 37 -0.48 27.29 19.33
CA VAL A 37 -1.70 27.91 19.87
C VAL A 37 -2.61 28.27 18.71
N LEU A 38 -3.83 27.74 18.72
CA LEU A 38 -4.83 27.94 17.68
C LEU A 38 -6.07 28.60 18.24
N GLU A 39 -6.68 29.48 17.47
CA GLU A 39 -8.06 29.92 17.72
C GLU A 39 -9.00 28.77 17.30
N LYS A 40 -9.99 28.49 18.16
CA LYS A 40 -10.98 27.44 17.90
C LYS A 40 -11.80 27.80 16.65
N PRO A 41 -11.80 26.95 15.60
CA PRO A 41 -12.60 27.21 14.41
C PRO A 41 -14.09 27.32 14.72
N LYS A 42 -14.78 28.22 14.04
CA LYS A 42 -16.25 28.39 14.16
C LYS A 42 -17.02 27.28 13.49
N GLU A 43 -16.44 26.68 12.46
CA GLU A 43 -17.02 25.57 11.73
C GLU A 43 -16.70 24.24 12.43
N LYS A 44 -17.55 23.24 12.18
CA LYS A 44 -17.33 21.89 12.71
C LYS A 44 -16.02 21.32 12.14
N TYR A 45 -15.11 20.93 12.99
CA TYR A 45 -13.86 20.28 12.65
C TYR A 45 -13.66 19.03 13.52
N ASP A 46 -12.76 18.17 13.08
CA ASP A 46 -12.36 16.98 13.81
C ASP A 46 -11.01 17.25 14.50
N GLU A 47 -11.02 17.23 15.84
CA GLU A 47 -9.85 17.54 16.67
C GLU A 47 -8.74 16.49 16.45
N ASP A 48 -9.09 15.23 16.25
CA ASP A 48 -8.15 14.14 15.99
C ASP A 48 -7.44 14.32 14.65
N ILE A 49 -8.19 14.67 13.60
CA ILE A 49 -7.62 14.91 12.27
C ILE A 49 -6.69 16.13 12.31
N LEU A 50 -7.11 17.20 12.97
CA LEU A 50 -6.30 18.41 13.09
C LEU A 50 -4.99 18.13 13.82
N SER A 51 -5.08 17.47 14.99
CA SER A 51 -3.93 17.16 15.82
C SER A 51 -2.96 16.21 15.11
N GLY A 52 -3.51 15.18 14.46
CA GLY A 52 -2.72 14.24 13.67
C GLY A 52 -2.00 14.91 12.49
N ALA A 53 -2.71 15.73 11.71
CA ALA A 53 -2.13 16.44 10.57
C ALA A 53 -0.97 17.37 10.99
N LEU A 54 -1.16 18.15 12.06
CA LEU A 54 -0.12 19.04 12.56
C LEU A 54 1.08 18.27 13.10
N THR A 55 0.84 17.28 13.96
CA THR A 55 1.92 16.47 14.56
C THR A 55 2.74 15.74 13.50
N LEU A 56 2.08 15.02 12.58
CA LEU A 56 2.76 14.25 11.53
C LEU A 56 3.52 15.13 10.56
N THR A 57 2.97 16.30 10.21
CA THR A 57 3.63 17.25 9.32
C THR A 57 4.87 17.83 9.97
N LEU A 58 4.75 18.39 11.15
CA LEU A 58 5.86 19.09 11.81
C LEU A 58 6.99 18.12 12.21
N THR A 59 6.66 17.00 12.83
CA THR A 59 7.67 15.98 13.19
C THR A 59 8.27 15.26 11.98
N GLY A 60 7.68 15.39 10.79
CA GLY A 60 8.22 14.87 9.54
C GLY A 60 9.18 15.83 8.83
N TYR A 61 9.05 17.14 9.08
CA TYR A 61 9.85 18.17 8.41
C TYR A 61 10.91 18.81 9.29
N ILE A 62 10.70 18.85 10.60
CA ILE A 62 11.63 19.50 11.54
C ILE A 62 12.50 18.41 12.20
N PRO A 63 13.81 18.40 11.92
CA PRO A 63 14.73 17.48 12.60
C PRO A 63 14.68 17.67 14.12
N ASP A 64 14.84 16.58 14.86
CA ASP A 64 14.85 16.53 16.34
C ASP A 64 13.53 16.92 17.02
N LEU A 65 12.47 17.24 16.25
CA LEU A 65 11.14 17.47 16.82
C LEU A 65 10.47 16.13 17.13
N ILE A 66 10.27 15.85 18.42
CA ILE A 66 9.68 14.60 18.90
C ILE A 66 8.17 14.67 19.09
N GLY A 67 7.62 15.87 19.25
CA GLY A 67 6.19 16.03 19.49
C GLY A 67 5.68 17.44 19.32
N VAL A 68 4.37 17.58 19.42
CA VAL A 68 3.65 18.85 19.24
C VAL A 68 2.61 19.02 20.35
N SER A 69 2.72 20.09 21.13
CA SER A 69 1.71 20.54 22.06
C SER A 69 0.73 21.46 21.34
N ILE A 70 -0.56 21.18 21.44
CA ILE A 70 -1.60 21.94 20.76
C ILE A 70 -2.59 22.48 21.77
N THR A 71 -2.70 23.78 21.78
CA THR A 71 -3.61 24.53 22.66
C THR A 71 -4.65 25.26 21.82
N MET A 72 -5.91 25.12 22.18
CA MET A 72 -7.03 25.83 21.54
C MET A 72 -7.55 26.94 22.45
N ILE A 73 -7.81 28.10 21.88
CA ILE A 73 -8.43 29.23 22.57
C ILE A 73 -9.79 29.51 21.91
N ASP A 74 -10.86 29.43 22.71
CA ASP A 74 -12.20 29.78 22.22
C ASP A 74 -12.47 31.30 22.26
N GLU A 75 -13.64 31.71 21.75
CA GLU A 75 -14.05 33.11 21.69
C GLU A 75 -14.16 33.77 23.10
N ASP A 76 -14.39 33.00 24.12
CA ASP A 76 -14.47 33.44 25.52
C ASP A 76 -13.09 33.47 26.21
N GLY A 77 -12.02 33.13 25.48
CA GLY A 77 -10.65 33.08 26.00
C GLY A 77 -10.36 31.84 26.82
N LYS A 78 -11.21 30.83 26.79
CA LYS A 78 -10.96 29.58 27.47
C LYS A 78 -9.90 28.78 26.72
N ILE A 79 -8.90 28.35 27.45
CA ILE A 79 -7.78 27.56 26.97
C ILE A 79 -8.08 26.06 27.15
N THR A 80 -7.87 25.28 26.10
CA THR A 80 -8.00 23.81 26.11
C THR A 80 -6.75 23.20 25.50
N GLU A 81 -6.05 22.37 26.27
CA GLU A 81 -4.96 21.54 25.78
C GLU A 81 -5.53 20.27 25.16
N LEU A 82 -5.13 19.94 23.93
CA LEU A 82 -5.68 18.79 23.23
C LEU A 82 -4.96 17.48 23.56
N ALA A 83 -3.66 17.54 23.86
CA ALA A 83 -2.87 16.36 24.18
C ALA A 83 -3.04 15.95 25.65
N PRO A 84 -3.45 14.69 25.94
CA PRO A 84 -3.65 14.22 27.33
C PRO A 84 -2.37 14.28 28.18
N ASP A 85 -1.22 14.03 27.56
CA ASP A 85 0.10 13.98 28.22
C ASP A 85 0.97 15.21 27.89
N GLY A 86 0.33 16.32 27.51
CA GLY A 86 0.97 17.60 27.23
C GLY A 86 1.43 17.79 25.78
N TYR A 87 1.77 16.74 25.03
CA TYR A 87 2.08 16.81 23.62
C TYR A 87 1.76 15.50 22.91
N PHE A 88 1.49 15.60 21.61
CA PHE A 88 1.31 14.45 20.71
C PHE A 88 2.63 14.07 20.06
N THR A 89 2.85 12.77 19.86
CA THR A 89 3.96 12.18 19.11
C THR A 89 3.44 11.54 17.80
N ARG A 90 4.34 11.10 16.95
CA ARG A 90 3.96 10.32 15.75
C ARG A 90 3.31 8.98 16.12
N GLU A 91 3.68 8.41 17.25
CA GLU A 91 3.14 7.10 17.72
C GLU A 91 1.66 7.20 18.04
N ASP A 92 1.19 8.33 18.56
CA ASP A 92 -0.23 8.55 18.86
C ASP A 92 -1.12 8.48 17.62
N PHE A 93 -0.53 8.68 16.45
CA PHE A 93 -1.23 8.65 15.17
C PHE A 93 -0.74 7.54 14.23
N SER A 94 0.12 6.63 14.69
CA SER A 94 0.72 5.58 13.84
C SER A 94 -0.33 4.71 13.16
N GLY A 95 -1.38 4.32 13.87
CA GLY A 95 -2.51 3.57 13.31
C GLY A 95 -3.46 4.38 12.43
N ARG A 96 -3.26 5.71 12.33
CA ARG A 96 -4.09 6.64 11.52
C ARG A 96 -3.33 7.21 10.32
N ILE A 97 -2.06 6.87 10.15
CA ILE A 97 -1.29 7.25 8.97
C ILE A 97 -1.77 6.38 7.82
N GLY A 98 -2.65 6.94 6.99
CA GLY A 98 -3.10 6.29 5.78
C GLY A 98 -2.06 6.40 4.67
N ARG A 99 -1.99 5.38 3.84
CA ARG A 99 -1.35 5.42 2.52
C ARG A 99 -2.40 5.30 1.43
N ILE A 100 -2.12 5.93 0.32
CA ILE A 100 -2.95 5.76 -0.87
C ILE A 100 -2.46 4.50 -1.58
N VAL A 101 -3.33 3.51 -1.71
CA VAL A 101 -3.15 2.35 -2.57
C VAL A 101 -4.02 2.51 -3.81
N ASN A 102 -3.53 1.99 -4.93
CA ASN A 102 -4.28 1.99 -6.16
C ASN A 102 -4.96 0.63 -6.34
N ILE A 103 -6.24 0.66 -6.66
CA ILE A 103 -7.02 -0.50 -7.06
C ILE A 103 -7.52 -0.31 -8.49
N ASP A 104 -7.44 -1.35 -9.31
CA ASP A 104 -7.87 -1.31 -10.70
C ASP A 104 -9.27 -1.93 -10.81
N CYS A 105 -10.29 -1.07 -10.95
CA CYS A 105 -11.71 -1.42 -10.96
C CYS A 105 -12.27 -1.46 -12.38
N PRO A 106 -13.24 -2.34 -12.71
CA PRO A 106 -13.87 -2.32 -14.02
C PRO A 106 -14.63 -1.00 -14.27
N ASN A 107 -14.60 -0.56 -15.51
CA ASN A 107 -15.55 0.44 -15.97
C ASN A 107 -16.98 -0.17 -16.06
N ARG A 108 -17.95 0.66 -16.39
CA ARG A 108 -19.36 0.28 -16.37
C ARG A 108 -19.69 -0.96 -17.20
N ASP A 109 -18.99 -1.18 -18.32
CA ASP A 109 -19.20 -2.34 -19.19
C ASP A 109 -18.15 -3.44 -19.02
N GLY A 110 -17.20 -3.30 -18.08
CA GLY A 110 -16.14 -4.28 -17.82
C GLY A 110 -15.13 -4.47 -18.95
N SER A 111 -15.19 -3.64 -20.00
CA SER A 111 -14.25 -3.73 -21.12
C SER A 111 -12.85 -3.26 -20.74
N LEU A 112 -12.76 -2.28 -19.84
CA LEU A 112 -11.52 -1.67 -19.36
C LEU A 112 -11.54 -1.61 -17.82
N LEU A 113 -10.34 -1.43 -17.27
CA LEU A 113 -10.15 -1.12 -15.86
C LEU A 113 -9.66 0.32 -15.72
N TYR A 114 -10.17 1.02 -14.75
CA TYR A 114 -9.66 2.34 -14.38
C TYR A 114 -9.14 2.31 -12.95
N ARG A 115 -8.18 3.16 -12.69
CA ARG A 115 -7.52 3.25 -11.41
C ARG A 115 -8.34 4.08 -10.43
N ALA A 116 -8.70 3.49 -9.31
CA ALA A 116 -9.24 4.18 -8.16
C ALA A 116 -8.21 4.20 -7.04
N SER A 117 -8.19 5.26 -6.25
CA SER A 117 -7.31 5.38 -5.09
C SER A 117 -8.11 5.12 -3.82
N ARG A 118 -7.51 4.40 -2.88
CA ARG A 118 -8.06 4.10 -1.56
C ARG A 118 -7.07 4.48 -0.48
N ALA A 119 -7.56 5.04 0.60
CA ALA A 119 -6.77 5.25 1.81
C ALA A 119 -6.87 4.00 2.67
N VAL A 120 -5.73 3.42 2.98
CA VAL A 120 -5.58 2.30 3.91
C VAL A 120 -4.60 2.69 5.01
N SER A 121 -4.56 1.98 6.13
CA SER A 121 -3.53 2.23 7.13
C SER A 121 -2.12 2.00 6.55
N SER A 122 -1.11 2.61 7.16
CA SER A 122 0.27 2.49 6.67
C SER A 122 0.75 1.03 6.67
N GLU A 123 0.33 0.25 7.64
CA GLU A 123 0.65 -1.18 7.75
C GLU A 123 -0.07 -1.99 6.68
N GLU A 124 -1.36 -1.71 6.45
CA GLU A 124 -2.18 -2.40 5.45
C GLU A 124 -1.75 -2.09 4.01
N SER A 125 -1.03 -0.99 3.76
CA SER A 125 -0.59 -0.62 2.41
C SER A 125 0.37 -1.62 1.75
N TYR A 126 0.98 -2.50 2.54
CA TYR A 126 1.86 -3.57 2.07
C TYR A 126 1.24 -4.96 2.25
N ASP A 127 0.05 -5.04 2.87
CA ASP A 127 -0.66 -6.30 3.06
C ASP A 127 -1.53 -6.61 1.83
N PRO A 128 -1.19 -7.65 1.05
CA PRO A 128 -2.00 -8.04 -0.10
C PRO A 128 -3.44 -8.39 0.25
N MET A 129 -3.68 -8.90 1.46
CA MET A 129 -5.04 -9.25 1.91
C MET A 129 -5.87 -7.99 2.16
N ALA A 130 -5.30 -6.97 2.80
CA ALA A 130 -5.98 -5.70 3.03
C ALA A 130 -6.32 -5.00 1.71
N ILE A 131 -5.36 -4.93 0.76
CA ILE A 131 -5.56 -4.34 -0.56
C ILE A 131 -6.64 -5.10 -1.34
N LEU A 132 -6.63 -6.44 -1.27
CA LEU A 132 -7.64 -7.27 -1.92
C LEU A 132 -9.01 -7.07 -1.28
N THR A 133 -9.09 -6.90 0.03
CA THR A 133 -10.32 -6.58 0.76
C THR A 133 -10.91 -5.26 0.28
N GLU A 134 -10.09 -4.22 0.14
CA GLU A 134 -10.52 -2.93 -0.42
C GLU A 134 -11.04 -3.06 -1.85
N LEU A 135 -10.35 -3.84 -2.68
CA LEU A 135 -10.80 -4.12 -4.04
C LEU A 135 -12.16 -4.84 -4.04
N LEU A 136 -12.34 -5.88 -3.23
CA LEU A 136 -13.57 -6.68 -3.16
C LEU A 136 -14.74 -5.93 -2.50
N SER A 137 -14.47 -4.97 -1.61
CA SER A 137 -15.52 -4.11 -1.03
C SER A 137 -16.20 -3.24 -2.08
N GLY A 138 -15.55 -3.07 -3.21
CA GLY A 138 -16.07 -2.30 -4.34
C GLY A 138 -15.89 -0.80 -4.15
N SER A 139 -16.23 -0.06 -5.21
CA SER A 139 -16.39 1.38 -5.17
C SER A 139 -17.87 1.71 -5.21
N THR A 140 -18.36 2.39 -4.18
CA THR A 140 -19.76 2.86 -4.15
C THR A 140 -20.10 3.80 -5.30
N ASP A 141 -19.07 4.47 -5.87
CA ASP A 141 -19.25 5.44 -6.95
C ASP A 141 -19.22 4.81 -8.34
N LEU A 142 -18.79 3.55 -8.46
CA LEU A 142 -18.39 2.97 -9.74
C LEU A 142 -19.07 1.64 -10.08
N GLY A 143 -20.01 1.22 -9.25
CA GLY A 143 -20.72 -0.04 -9.41
C GLY A 143 -20.00 -1.20 -8.71
N GLY A 144 -20.77 -2.03 -8.04
CA GLY A 144 -20.27 -3.17 -7.28
C GLY A 144 -19.47 -4.12 -8.18
N MET A 145 -18.22 -4.30 -7.84
CA MET A 145 -17.26 -4.90 -8.72
C MET A 145 -17.38 -6.40 -8.89
N CYS A 146 -17.82 -7.12 -7.90
CA CYS A 146 -17.31 -8.49 -7.79
C CYS A 146 -18.35 -9.55 -7.50
N GLY A 147 -19.54 -9.47 -8.09
CA GLY A 147 -20.47 -10.60 -8.04
C GLY A 147 -20.74 -11.17 -6.64
N GLY A 148 -20.64 -10.32 -5.60
CA GLY A 148 -20.81 -10.73 -4.21
C GLY A 148 -19.61 -11.45 -3.58
N PHE A 149 -18.42 -11.38 -4.18
CA PHE A 149 -17.18 -11.86 -3.55
C PHE A 149 -16.73 -10.87 -2.46
N THR A 150 -16.26 -11.43 -1.37
CA THR A 150 -15.80 -10.69 -0.19
C THR A 150 -14.51 -11.32 0.34
N ALA A 151 -13.88 -10.67 1.31
CA ALA A 151 -12.74 -11.24 2.03
C ALA A 151 -13.07 -12.60 2.68
N ASP A 152 -14.34 -12.82 3.04
CA ASP A 152 -14.79 -14.10 3.61
C ASP A 152 -14.73 -15.28 2.64
N ASP A 153 -14.63 -15.05 1.34
CA ASP A 153 -14.42 -16.10 0.34
C ASP A 153 -12.96 -16.56 0.23
N ILE A 154 -12.03 -15.89 0.94
CA ILE A 154 -10.61 -16.16 0.88
C ILE A 154 -10.20 -17.02 2.07
N SER A 155 -9.41 -18.08 1.83
CA SER A 155 -8.76 -18.90 2.86
C SER A 155 -7.44 -18.30 3.31
N GLY A 156 -6.71 -17.67 2.38
CA GLY A 156 -5.45 -17.01 2.68
C GLY A 156 -4.83 -16.32 1.48
N VAL A 157 -3.91 -15.39 1.77
CA VAL A 157 -3.10 -14.70 0.78
C VAL A 157 -1.65 -14.80 1.20
N TYR A 158 -0.78 -15.24 0.29
CA TYR A 158 0.62 -15.52 0.59
C TYR A 158 1.53 -14.86 -0.44
N LYS A 159 2.65 -14.29 0.00
CA LYS A 159 3.71 -13.80 -0.89
C LYS A 159 4.79 -14.86 -1.01
N THR A 160 5.13 -15.24 -2.23
CA THR A 160 6.22 -16.17 -2.55
C THR A 160 7.05 -15.57 -3.67
N ASP A 161 8.27 -15.17 -3.40
CA ASP A 161 9.13 -14.42 -4.31
C ASP A 161 8.39 -13.20 -4.90
N ASN A 162 8.24 -13.15 -6.21
CA ASN A 162 7.52 -12.08 -6.92
C ASN A 162 6.05 -12.43 -7.22
N THR A 163 5.48 -13.41 -6.53
CA THR A 163 4.12 -13.92 -6.79
C THR A 163 3.27 -13.82 -5.53
N ILE A 164 2.07 -13.26 -5.66
CA ILE A 164 1.02 -13.39 -4.66
C ILE A 164 0.18 -14.60 -5.02
N VAL A 165 -0.01 -15.48 -4.04
CA VAL A 165 -0.91 -16.63 -4.12
C VAL A 165 -2.17 -16.32 -3.32
N ILE A 166 -3.32 -16.37 -3.97
CA ILE A 166 -4.63 -16.24 -3.33
C ILE A 166 -5.23 -17.64 -3.26
N ASP A 167 -5.51 -18.11 -2.06
CA ASP A 167 -6.24 -19.37 -1.85
C ASP A 167 -7.70 -19.05 -1.50
N TRP A 168 -8.57 -19.30 -2.46
CA TRP A 168 -10.01 -19.14 -2.29
C TRP A 168 -10.59 -20.33 -1.55
N LYS A 169 -11.67 -20.13 -0.81
CA LYS A 169 -12.41 -21.20 -0.18
C LYS A 169 -13.07 -22.12 -1.23
N ALA A 170 -13.34 -23.35 -0.84
CA ALA A 170 -14.09 -24.29 -1.66
C ALA A 170 -15.42 -23.68 -2.14
N GLY A 171 -15.73 -23.88 -3.43
CA GLY A 171 -16.92 -23.30 -4.09
C GLY A 171 -16.64 -22.01 -4.85
N PHE A 172 -15.42 -21.49 -4.82
CA PHE A 172 -15.02 -20.29 -5.57
C PHE A 172 -15.32 -20.43 -7.08
N THR A 173 -14.89 -21.54 -7.68
CA THR A 173 -15.09 -21.80 -9.11
C THR A 173 -16.56 -21.79 -9.48
N ASP A 174 -17.41 -22.41 -8.68
CA ASP A 174 -18.86 -22.47 -8.94
C ASP A 174 -19.50 -21.10 -8.74
N LYS A 175 -19.10 -20.35 -7.72
CA LYS A 175 -19.54 -18.97 -7.47
C LYS A 175 -19.16 -18.05 -8.63
N LEU A 176 -17.92 -18.15 -9.12
CA LEU A 176 -17.47 -17.34 -10.25
C LEU A 176 -18.19 -17.70 -11.55
N ARG A 177 -18.42 -18.98 -11.82
CA ARG A 177 -19.25 -19.42 -12.96
C ARG A 177 -20.69 -18.90 -12.86
N ALA A 178 -21.28 -18.95 -11.68
CA ALA A 178 -22.62 -18.41 -11.44
C ALA A 178 -22.66 -16.90 -11.72
N TYR A 179 -21.65 -16.15 -11.24
CA TYR A 179 -21.54 -14.72 -11.53
C TYR A 179 -21.37 -14.43 -13.03
N ILE A 180 -20.48 -15.17 -13.72
CA ILE A 180 -20.26 -14.99 -15.16
C ILE A 180 -21.54 -15.22 -15.94
N ASN A 181 -22.32 -16.26 -15.58
CA ASN A 181 -23.50 -16.69 -16.32
C ASN A 181 -24.83 -16.13 -15.76
N SER A 182 -24.82 -15.28 -14.73
CA SER A 182 -26.04 -14.70 -14.20
C SER A 182 -26.75 -13.83 -15.24
N GLU A 183 -28.07 -13.84 -15.21
CA GLU A 183 -28.89 -12.93 -15.99
C GLU A 183 -29.10 -11.58 -15.30
N ASP A 184 -28.55 -11.45 -14.07
CA ASP A 184 -28.68 -10.22 -13.28
C ASP A 184 -27.98 -9.04 -13.98
N ASP A 185 -28.64 -7.91 -13.93
CA ASP A 185 -28.06 -6.64 -14.43
C ASP A 185 -26.98 -6.13 -13.48
N THR A 186 -25.78 -6.67 -13.63
CA THR A 186 -24.58 -6.18 -12.92
C THR A 186 -24.00 -4.92 -13.58
N GLY A 187 -24.60 -4.47 -14.69
CA GLY A 187 -24.06 -3.43 -15.54
C GLY A 187 -22.88 -3.89 -16.42
N ILE A 188 -22.27 -5.06 -16.12
CA ILE A 188 -21.17 -5.63 -16.90
C ILE A 188 -21.70 -6.74 -17.79
N PRO A 189 -21.58 -6.65 -19.14
CA PRO A 189 -21.93 -7.70 -20.06
C PRO A 189 -21.22 -9.02 -19.74
N GLN A 190 -21.92 -10.13 -19.91
CA GLN A 190 -21.45 -11.47 -19.54
C GLN A 190 -20.07 -11.78 -20.12
N GLU A 191 -19.82 -11.43 -21.38
CA GLU A 191 -18.54 -11.66 -22.08
C GLU A 191 -17.33 -10.96 -21.44
N ASN A 192 -17.55 -9.94 -20.62
CA ASN A 192 -16.49 -9.16 -19.97
C ASN A 192 -16.28 -9.54 -18.50
N ARG A 193 -17.26 -10.20 -17.84
CA ARG A 193 -17.26 -10.43 -16.39
C ARG A 193 -16.04 -11.19 -15.88
N GLU A 194 -15.69 -12.32 -16.53
CA GLU A 194 -14.52 -13.10 -16.12
C GLU A 194 -13.24 -12.27 -16.20
N ARG A 195 -13.03 -11.60 -17.33
CA ARG A 195 -11.85 -10.78 -17.54
C ARG A 195 -11.78 -9.61 -16.57
N ALA A 196 -12.89 -8.93 -16.37
CA ALA A 196 -13.00 -7.81 -15.45
C ALA A 196 -12.66 -8.25 -14.01
N PHE A 197 -13.26 -9.34 -13.54
CA PHE A 197 -13.00 -9.89 -12.21
C PHE A 197 -11.54 -10.29 -12.02
N ILE A 198 -11.03 -11.17 -12.88
CA ILE A 198 -9.68 -11.73 -12.75
C ILE A 198 -8.62 -10.64 -12.85
N TYR A 199 -8.70 -9.76 -13.86
CA TYR A 199 -7.64 -8.77 -14.05
C TYR A 199 -7.76 -7.55 -13.15
N SER A 200 -8.90 -7.28 -12.54
CA SER A 200 -8.96 -6.31 -11.44
C SER A 200 -8.08 -6.77 -10.28
N ILE A 201 -8.15 -8.04 -9.92
CA ILE A 201 -7.34 -8.63 -8.86
C ILE A 201 -5.85 -8.64 -9.27
N VAL A 202 -5.56 -9.18 -10.46
CA VAL A 202 -4.17 -9.31 -10.92
C VAL A 202 -3.50 -7.96 -11.07
N ASN A 203 -4.14 -6.99 -11.71
CA ASN A 203 -3.57 -5.68 -11.95
C ASN A 203 -3.40 -4.90 -10.64
N THR A 204 -4.37 -4.99 -9.71
CA THR A 204 -4.27 -4.35 -8.39
C THR A 204 -3.09 -4.90 -7.59
N LEU A 205 -3.00 -6.20 -7.44
CA LEU A 205 -1.97 -6.82 -6.60
C LEU A 205 -0.55 -6.71 -7.20
N THR A 206 -0.44 -6.61 -8.51
CA THR A 206 0.85 -6.35 -9.19
C THR A 206 1.30 -4.89 -9.15
N GLU A 207 0.55 -3.99 -8.51
CA GLU A 207 1.03 -2.65 -8.12
C GLU A 207 1.90 -2.69 -6.85
N ILE A 208 1.81 -3.75 -6.06
CA ILE A 208 2.67 -3.94 -4.89
C ILE A 208 4.11 -4.12 -5.37
N GLU A 209 5.04 -3.42 -4.73
CA GLU A 209 6.46 -3.48 -5.06
C GLU A 209 6.99 -4.92 -5.02
N ASP A 210 7.81 -5.28 -5.99
CA ASP A 210 8.39 -6.62 -6.20
C ASP A 210 7.39 -7.72 -6.60
N ILE A 211 6.11 -7.40 -6.83
CA ILE A 211 5.11 -8.37 -7.29
C ILE A 211 4.91 -8.27 -8.80
N GLY A 212 5.21 -9.35 -9.51
CA GLY A 212 5.00 -9.45 -10.95
C GLY A 212 3.88 -10.40 -11.35
N ARG A 213 3.38 -11.21 -10.42
CA ARG A 213 2.42 -12.28 -10.73
C ARG A 213 1.41 -12.49 -9.60
N VAL A 214 0.23 -13.00 -9.99
CA VAL A 214 -0.80 -13.49 -9.07
C VAL A 214 -1.19 -14.90 -9.46
N TRP A 215 -1.28 -15.79 -8.51
CA TRP A 215 -1.74 -17.16 -8.70
C TRP A 215 -2.95 -17.43 -7.83
N MET A 216 -4.00 -18.01 -8.43
CA MET A 216 -5.24 -18.32 -7.75
C MET A 216 -5.36 -19.82 -7.54
N LEU A 217 -5.68 -20.19 -6.31
CA LEU A 217 -5.96 -21.57 -5.89
C LEU A 217 -7.38 -21.62 -5.34
N GLU A 218 -7.94 -22.82 -5.22
CA GLU A 218 -9.19 -23.08 -4.50
C GLU A 218 -8.96 -24.29 -3.58
N ASP A 219 -9.14 -24.10 -2.28
CA ASP A 219 -8.90 -25.14 -1.25
C ASP A 219 -7.51 -25.77 -1.40
N GLY A 220 -6.49 -24.93 -1.62
CA GLY A 220 -5.09 -25.31 -1.85
C GLY A 220 -4.80 -25.96 -3.19
N LYS A 221 -5.77 -26.08 -4.10
CA LYS A 221 -5.64 -26.78 -5.38
C LYS A 221 -5.56 -25.81 -6.55
N LYS A 222 -4.84 -26.20 -7.58
CA LYS A 222 -4.76 -25.45 -8.84
C LYS A 222 -6.13 -25.42 -9.52
N LEU A 223 -6.48 -24.22 -10.00
CA LEU A 223 -7.65 -24.02 -10.83
C LEU A 223 -7.40 -24.45 -12.28
N GLY A 224 -8.47 -24.77 -13.00
CA GLY A 224 -8.47 -24.92 -14.45
C GLY A 224 -8.94 -23.65 -15.17
N SER A 225 -9.51 -23.79 -16.35
CA SER A 225 -10.28 -22.73 -17.00
C SER A 225 -11.67 -22.63 -16.38
N ILE A 226 -12.13 -21.43 -16.12
CA ILE A 226 -13.50 -21.19 -15.66
C ILE A 226 -14.42 -20.96 -16.84
N ASP A 227 -14.06 -19.99 -17.70
CA ASP A 227 -14.67 -19.79 -19.02
C ASP A 227 -13.56 -19.67 -20.09
N LYS A 228 -12.96 -18.51 -20.27
CA LYS A 228 -11.96 -18.21 -21.30
C LYS A 228 -10.53 -18.13 -20.74
N ILE A 229 -10.38 -17.84 -19.44
CA ILE A 229 -9.09 -17.63 -18.80
C ILE A 229 -8.62 -18.90 -18.08
N TYR A 230 -7.40 -19.33 -18.40
CA TYR A 230 -6.78 -20.46 -17.73
C TYR A 230 -6.06 -20.00 -16.45
N LEU A 231 -6.56 -20.45 -15.30
CA LEU A 231 -6.07 -20.07 -13.97
C LEU A 231 -5.07 -21.07 -13.36
N GLY A 232 -4.73 -22.14 -14.06
CA GLY A 232 -3.80 -23.15 -13.57
C GLY A 232 -2.34 -22.69 -13.45
N ASN A 233 -2.02 -21.52 -14.00
CA ASN A 233 -0.75 -20.83 -13.88
C ASN A 233 -0.92 -19.45 -13.27
N SER A 234 0.18 -18.88 -12.75
CA SER A 234 0.19 -17.49 -12.31
C SER A 234 -0.02 -16.54 -13.49
N LEU A 235 -0.81 -15.51 -13.27
CA LEU A 235 -1.12 -14.45 -14.23
C LEU A 235 -0.21 -13.25 -14.01
N MET A 236 0.15 -12.57 -15.10
CA MET A 236 0.84 -11.29 -15.08
C MET A 236 -0.15 -10.14 -15.32
N ARG A 237 0.27 -8.95 -14.94
CA ARG A 237 -0.45 -7.71 -15.24
C ARG A 237 -0.83 -7.63 -16.70
N ASN A 238 -2.05 -7.17 -16.97
CA ASN A 238 -2.53 -6.87 -18.31
C ASN A 238 -2.72 -5.35 -18.47
N PRO A 239 -1.69 -4.63 -18.95
CA PRO A 239 -1.79 -3.19 -19.14
C PRO A 239 -2.73 -2.80 -20.32
N GLY A 240 -3.01 -3.74 -21.24
CA GLY A 240 -3.86 -3.48 -22.41
C GLY A 240 -5.33 -3.22 -22.10
N ILE A 241 -5.77 -3.49 -20.87
CA ILE A 241 -7.14 -3.20 -20.42
C ILE A 241 -7.22 -2.04 -19.42
N LEU A 242 -6.10 -1.36 -19.15
CA LEU A 242 -6.11 -0.17 -18.30
C LEU A 242 -6.49 1.06 -19.13
N VAL A 243 -7.33 1.91 -18.54
CA VAL A 243 -7.57 3.24 -19.11
C VAL A 243 -6.30 4.06 -18.97
N ASN A 244 -5.68 4.41 -20.08
CA ASN A 244 -4.58 5.37 -20.08
C ASN A 244 -5.14 6.75 -19.74
N LYS A 245 -4.62 7.36 -18.68
CA LYS A 245 -4.88 8.77 -18.36
C LYS A 245 -4.02 9.67 -19.21
#